data_f32c15075f21c74e70b2c05d3ba517e7
#
_entry.id   f32c15075f21c74e70b2c05d3ba517e7
#
_cell.length_a   1.000
_cell.length_b   1.000
_cell.length_c   1.000
_cell.angle_alpha   90.00
_cell.angle_beta   90.00
_cell.angle_gamma   90.00
#
_symmetry.space_group_name_H-M   'P 1'
#
loop_
_entity.id
_entity.type
_entity.pdbx_description
1 polymer ?
#
loop_
_entity_poly.entity_id
_entity_poly.type
_entity_poly.pdbx_seq_one_letter_code
_entity_poly.pdbx_strand_id
1 'polypeptide(L)'
;MFNKIYLFGILFFSLTLLNCQTSTINKEPKITFKVSKTDKDWKEELSPEEYEILRNKGTERPNTGIYNMHFEEGVYACKGCGQALFKSNNKFMSDCGWPSYESALPGAITYIKDTSLGMIRTEIVCSNCGGHQGHVFDDG
;
A
#
# COMPACT_ATOMS: atom_id res chain seq x y z
N MET A 1 -33.06 78.81 28.47
CA MET A 1 -32.21 78.50 27.30
C MET A 1 -31.73 77.07 27.46
N PHE A 2 -32.37 76.19 26.74
CA PHE A 2 -32.01 74.72 26.82
C PHE A 2 -31.27 74.32 25.57
N ASN A 3 -29.98 73.99 25.71
CA ASN A 3 -29.16 73.38 24.65
C ASN A 3 -29.46 71.88 24.49
N LYS A 4 -29.96 71.47 23.33
CA LYS A 4 -30.12 70.08 22.95
C LYS A 4 -28.83 69.57 22.35
N ILE A 5 -28.20 68.64 23.03
CA ILE A 5 -27.03 67.91 22.48
C ILE A 5 -27.61 66.71 21.73
N TYR A 6 -27.35 66.61 20.40
CA TYR A 6 -27.68 65.45 19.59
C TYR A 6 -26.49 64.50 19.62
N LEU A 7 -26.70 63.35 20.24
CA LEU A 7 -25.73 62.27 20.27
C LEU A 7 -25.86 61.45 18.97
N PHE A 8 -24.89 61.56 18.07
CA PHE A 8 -24.84 60.78 16.84
C PHE A 8 -24.25 59.40 17.18
N GLY A 9 -25.10 58.36 17.27
CA GLY A 9 -24.65 56.95 17.42
C GLY A 9 -24.12 56.41 16.10
N ILE A 10 -22.81 56.20 16.01
CA ILE A 10 -22.19 55.52 14.91
C ILE A 10 -22.34 54.01 15.09
N LEU A 11 -23.22 53.40 14.28
CA LEU A 11 -23.43 51.97 14.26
C LEU A 11 -22.29 51.29 13.47
N PHE A 12 -21.33 50.72 14.16
CA PHE A 12 -20.24 49.93 13.53
C PHE A 12 -20.79 48.57 13.10
N PHE A 13 -21.07 48.44 11.80
CA PHE A 13 -21.47 47.16 11.20
C PHE A 13 -20.20 46.34 10.93
N SER A 14 -19.85 45.47 11.84
CA SER A 14 -18.71 44.58 11.68
C SER A 14 -19.06 43.41 10.68
N LEU A 15 -18.54 43.52 9.46
CA LEU A 15 -18.67 42.52 8.43
C LEU A 15 -17.68 41.39 8.70
N THR A 16 -18.14 40.33 9.35
CA THR A 16 -17.33 39.12 9.52
C THR A 16 -17.27 38.35 8.18
N LEU A 17 -16.16 38.46 7.48
CA LEU A 17 -15.85 37.62 6.33
C LEU A 17 -15.65 36.19 6.81
N LEU A 18 -16.63 35.30 6.59
CA LEU A 18 -16.43 33.85 6.70
C LEU A 18 -15.45 33.41 5.61
N ASN A 19 -14.20 33.22 6.01
CA ASN A 19 -13.19 32.61 5.16
C ASN A 19 -13.49 31.13 5.04
N CYS A 20 -14.19 30.72 3.99
CA CYS A 20 -14.41 29.31 3.67
C CYS A 20 -13.08 28.76 3.13
N GLN A 21 -12.25 28.18 4.01
CA GLN A 21 -11.06 27.46 3.61
C GLN A 21 -11.53 26.15 2.95
N THR A 22 -11.51 26.15 1.62
CA THR A 22 -11.58 24.90 0.84
C THR A 22 -10.35 24.05 1.17
N SER A 23 -10.52 23.06 2.03
CA SER A 23 -9.53 22.01 2.24
C SER A 23 -9.37 21.24 0.93
N THR A 24 -8.29 21.51 0.20
CA THR A 24 -7.83 20.66 -0.91
C THR A 24 -7.48 19.32 -0.31
N ILE A 25 -8.40 18.37 -0.45
CA ILE A 25 -8.12 16.95 -0.15
C ILE A 25 -7.09 16.51 -1.20
N ASN A 26 -5.82 16.47 -0.81
CA ASN A 26 -4.77 15.81 -1.60
C ASN A 26 -5.13 14.34 -1.70
N LYS A 27 -5.85 13.99 -2.77
CA LYS A 27 -6.16 12.61 -3.09
C LYS A 27 -4.84 11.96 -3.51
N GLU A 28 -4.33 11.04 -2.70
CA GLU A 28 -3.15 10.26 -3.08
C GLU A 28 -3.37 9.63 -4.47
N PRO A 29 -2.33 9.60 -5.33
CA PRO A 29 -2.47 9.07 -6.68
C PRO A 29 -2.96 7.61 -6.61
N LYS A 30 -4.07 7.34 -7.28
CA LYS A 30 -4.63 5.99 -7.34
C LYS A 30 -3.66 5.09 -8.11
N ILE A 31 -3.05 4.14 -7.43
CA ILE A 31 -2.20 3.13 -8.05
C ILE A 31 -3.07 2.28 -8.99
N THR A 32 -2.63 2.13 -10.24
CA THR A 32 -3.30 1.30 -11.25
C THR A 32 -2.35 0.21 -11.72
N PHE A 33 -2.89 -1.00 -11.89
CA PHE A 33 -2.13 -2.16 -12.35
C PHE A 33 -2.54 -2.54 -13.77
N LYS A 34 -1.60 -3.03 -14.57
CA LYS A 34 -1.86 -3.42 -15.98
C LYS A 34 -2.77 -4.63 -16.08
N VAL A 35 -2.59 -5.61 -15.19
CA VAL A 35 -3.45 -6.78 -15.07
C VAL A 35 -4.49 -6.50 -13.99
N SER A 36 -5.74 -6.33 -14.41
CA SER A 36 -6.89 -6.14 -13.54
C SER A 36 -7.95 -7.17 -13.89
N LYS A 37 -8.36 -7.96 -12.92
CA LYS A 37 -9.38 -9.00 -13.07
C LYS A 37 -10.44 -8.82 -11.99
N THR A 38 -11.62 -9.39 -12.20
CA THR A 38 -12.65 -9.41 -11.17
C THR A 38 -12.26 -10.35 -10.03
N ASP A 39 -12.86 -10.17 -8.88
CA ASP A 39 -12.68 -11.06 -7.73
C ASP A 39 -13.02 -12.52 -8.06
N LYS A 40 -14.06 -12.72 -8.88
CA LYS A 40 -14.46 -14.02 -9.38
C LYS A 40 -13.37 -14.67 -10.24
N ASP A 41 -12.79 -13.93 -11.20
CA ASP A 41 -11.74 -14.45 -12.07
C ASP A 41 -10.50 -14.86 -11.28
N TRP A 42 -10.10 -14.07 -10.28
CA TRP A 42 -8.99 -14.42 -9.40
C TRP A 42 -9.24 -15.72 -8.62
N LYS A 43 -10.46 -15.93 -8.11
CA LYS A 43 -10.84 -17.16 -7.41
C LYS A 43 -10.93 -18.39 -8.31
N GLU A 44 -11.19 -18.20 -9.59
CA GLU A 44 -11.20 -19.30 -10.59
C GLU A 44 -9.77 -19.70 -11.01
N GLU A 45 -8.83 -18.74 -11.04
CA GLU A 45 -7.45 -18.98 -11.50
C GLU A 45 -6.47 -19.40 -10.38
N LEU A 46 -6.73 -18.96 -9.15
CA LEU A 46 -5.86 -19.21 -8.00
C LEU A 46 -6.46 -20.29 -7.10
N SER A 47 -5.61 -21.08 -6.46
CA SER A 47 -6.08 -21.91 -5.36
C SER A 47 -6.62 -21.05 -4.22
N PRO A 48 -7.43 -21.59 -3.30
CA PRO A 48 -7.91 -20.82 -2.15
C PRO A 48 -6.79 -20.20 -1.31
N GLU A 49 -5.66 -20.89 -1.13
CA GLU A 49 -4.50 -20.42 -0.40
C GLU A 49 -3.77 -19.30 -1.15
N GLU A 50 -3.52 -19.47 -2.46
CA GLU A 50 -2.91 -18.45 -3.30
C GLU A 50 -3.76 -17.18 -3.37
N TYR A 51 -5.09 -17.33 -3.45
CA TYR A 51 -6.02 -16.23 -3.43
C TYR A 51 -5.96 -15.49 -2.08
N GLU A 52 -5.96 -16.22 -0.96
CA GLU A 52 -5.88 -15.63 0.37
C GLU A 52 -4.60 -14.79 0.54
N ILE A 53 -3.46 -15.30 0.09
CA ILE A 53 -2.19 -14.59 0.18
C ILE A 53 -2.15 -13.39 -0.78
N LEU A 54 -2.40 -13.63 -2.07
CA LEU A 54 -2.18 -12.61 -3.10
C LEU A 54 -3.26 -11.52 -3.13
N ARG A 55 -4.50 -11.82 -2.73
CA ARG A 55 -5.64 -10.90 -2.86
C ARG A 55 -6.18 -10.40 -1.54
N ASN A 56 -6.16 -11.24 -0.50
CA ASN A 56 -6.61 -10.87 0.85
C ASN A 56 -5.47 -10.48 1.78
N LYS A 57 -4.20 -10.43 1.27
CA LYS A 57 -2.99 -10.08 2.04
C LYS A 57 -2.73 -11.03 3.21
N GLY A 58 -3.12 -12.29 3.03
CA GLY A 58 -2.83 -13.35 3.98
C GLY A 58 -1.34 -13.67 4.05
N THR A 59 -0.96 -14.42 5.06
CA THR A 59 0.42 -14.90 5.25
C THR A 59 0.38 -16.40 5.47
N GLU A 60 1.20 -17.16 4.74
CA GLU A 60 1.38 -18.59 5.00
C GLU A 60 2.02 -18.84 6.38
N ARG A 61 1.86 -20.04 6.93
CA ARG A 61 2.50 -20.35 8.21
C ARG A 61 4.03 -20.33 8.07
N PRO A 62 4.77 -19.82 9.07
CA PRO A 62 6.22 -19.77 9.02
C PRO A 62 6.81 -21.18 8.84
N ASN A 63 7.88 -21.28 8.03
CA ASN A 63 8.60 -22.50 7.70
C ASN A 63 7.80 -23.57 6.92
N THR A 64 6.65 -23.22 6.34
CA THR A 64 5.86 -24.17 5.53
C THR A 64 5.92 -23.90 4.03
N GLY A 65 6.31 -22.68 3.62
CA GLY A 65 6.37 -22.30 2.22
C GLY A 65 7.49 -23.03 1.48
N ILE A 66 7.16 -23.55 0.30
CA ILE A 66 8.11 -24.34 -0.53
C ILE A 66 9.34 -23.53 -0.94
N TYR A 67 9.24 -22.22 -0.95
CA TYR A 67 10.34 -21.32 -1.32
C TYR A 67 11.16 -20.83 -0.12
N ASN A 68 10.80 -21.14 1.12
CA ASN A 68 11.55 -20.69 2.29
C ASN A 68 13.01 -21.15 2.22
N MET A 69 13.23 -22.45 2.08
CA MET A 69 14.57 -23.08 2.01
C MET A 69 15.01 -23.42 0.59
N HIS A 70 14.38 -22.87 -0.43
CA HIS A 70 14.71 -23.10 -1.84
C HIS A 70 15.74 -22.06 -2.31
N PHE A 71 16.96 -22.53 -2.67
CA PHE A 71 18.08 -21.67 -3.10
C PHE A 71 18.63 -22.06 -4.48
N GLU A 72 17.86 -22.77 -5.29
CA GLU A 72 18.25 -23.09 -6.67
C GLU A 72 18.32 -21.84 -7.53
N GLU A 73 19.25 -21.83 -8.50
CA GLU A 73 19.41 -20.71 -9.42
C GLU A 73 18.16 -20.51 -10.27
N GLY A 74 17.68 -19.25 -10.35
CA GLY A 74 16.50 -18.95 -11.13
C GLY A 74 15.89 -17.59 -10.81
N VAL A 75 14.65 -17.44 -11.29
CA VAL A 75 13.84 -16.22 -11.11
C VAL A 75 12.52 -16.61 -10.44
N TYR A 76 12.20 -15.92 -9.38
CA TYR A 76 10.89 -16.05 -8.71
C TYR A 76 9.89 -15.12 -9.37
N ALA A 77 8.74 -15.66 -9.75
CA ALA A 77 7.69 -14.95 -10.45
C ALA A 77 6.41 -14.84 -9.62
N CYS A 78 5.62 -13.80 -9.87
CA CYS A 78 4.31 -13.62 -9.26
C CYS A 78 3.37 -14.72 -9.70
N LYS A 79 2.82 -15.48 -8.77
CA LYS A 79 1.87 -16.56 -9.06
C LYS A 79 0.60 -16.07 -9.75
N GLY A 80 0.16 -14.84 -9.45
CA GLY A 80 -1.06 -14.28 -10.03
C GLY A 80 -0.95 -13.87 -11.50
N CYS A 81 0.26 -13.46 -11.98
CA CYS A 81 0.37 -12.93 -13.35
C CYS A 81 1.66 -13.31 -14.09
N GLY A 82 2.53 -14.11 -13.49
CA GLY A 82 3.77 -14.57 -14.11
C GLY A 82 4.88 -13.54 -14.21
N GLN A 83 4.70 -12.29 -13.71
CA GLN A 83 5.76 -11.29 -13.75
C GLN A 83 6.96 -11.72 -12.91
N ALA A 84 8.17 -11.66 -13.48
CA ALA A 84 9.42 -11.87 -12.77
C ALA A 84 9.56 -10.82 -11.65
N LEU A 85 9.86 -11.26 -10.43
CA LEU A 85 9.93 -10.39 -9.24
C LEU A 85 11.33 -10.34 -8.63
N PHE A 86 11.94 -11.48 -8.38
CA PHE A 86 13.22 -11.61 -7.67
C PHE A 86 14.14 -12.59 -8.37
N LYS A 87 15.45 -12.38 -8.22
CA LYS A 87 16.48 -13.37 -8.63
C LYS A 87 16.95 -14.16 -7.42
N SER A 88 17.33 -15.40 -7.65
CA SER A 88 17.88 -16.30 -6.63
C SER A 88 19.13 -15.73 -5.94
N ASN A 89 19.99 -15.01 -6.65
CA ASN A 89 21.20 -14.40 -6.08
C ASN A 89 20.91 -13.23 -5.12
N ASN A 90 19.70 -12.70 -5.09
CA ASN A 90 19.29 -11.70 -4.13
C ASN A 90 18.55 -12.32 -2.94
N LYS A 91 18.37 -13.65 -2.95
CA LYS A 91 17.74 -14.37 -1.85
C LYS A 91 18.77 -14.69 -0.77
N PHE A 92 18.39 -14.46 0.47
CA PHE A 92 19.24 -14.78 1.62
C PHE A 92 18.49 -15.63 2.64
N MET A 93 19.26 -16.31 3.50
CA MET A 93 18.73 -17.05 4.63
C MET A 93 18.37 -16.10 5.73
N SER A 94 17.10 -16.11 6.13
CA SER A 94 16.63 -15.41 7.33
C SER A 94 15.93 -16.38 8.26
N ASP A 95 15.92 -16.09 9.54
CA ASP A 95 15.25 -16.94 10.56
C ASP A 95 13.76 -16.60 10.71
N CYS A 96 13.21 -15.74 9.83
CA CYS A 96 11.81 -15.30 9.91
C CYS A 96 10.80 -16.41 9.54
N GLY A 97 11.22 -17.41 8.76
CA GLY A 97 10.36 -18.52 8.32
C GLY A 97 9.69 -18.29 6.95
N TRP A 98 10.08 -17.24 6.23
CA TRP A 98 9.61 -16.94 4.88
C TRP A 98 10.75 -16.61 3.93
N PRO A 99 10.56 -16.73 2.59
CA PRO A 99 11.56 -16.33 1.61
C PRO A 99 11.92 -14.84 1.75
N SER A 100 13.21 -14.53 1.88
CA SER A 100 13.72 -13.18 2.06
C SER A 100 14.67 -12.79 0.94
N TYR A 101 14.56 -11.54 0.46
CA TYR A 101 15.31 -11.01 -0.67
C TYR A 101 15.84 -9.61 -0.37
N GLU A 102 17.11 -9.36 -0.68
CA GLU A 102 17.74 -8.04 -0.53
C GLU A 102 17.14 -7.00 -1.47
N SER A 103 16.77 -7.42 -2.68
CA SER A 103 16.20 -6.52 -3.69
C SER A 103 15.34 -7.26 -4.71
N ALA A 104 14.35 -6.55 -5.25
CA ALA A 104 13.55 -7.00 -6.38
C ALA A 104 14.20 -6.62 -7.72
N LEU A 105 13.72 -7.22 -8.81
CA LEU A 105 14.02 -6.78 -10.15
C LEU A 105 13.55 -5.34 -10.38
N PRO A 106 14.27 -4.51 -11.15
CA PRO A 106 13.88 -3.13 -11.40
C PRO A 106 12.44 -3.00 -11.92
N GLY A 107 11.62 -2.21 -11.24
CA GLY A 107 10.22 -1.97 -11.59
C GLY A 107 9.26 -3.15 -11.38
N ALA A 108 9.70 -4.24 -10.77
CA ALA A 108 8.87 -5.43 -10.54
C ALA A 108 7.91 -5.29 -9.37
N ILE A 109 8.21 -4.41 -8.42
CA ILE A 109 7.47 -4.20 -7.17
C ILE A 109 6.98 -2.77 -7.08
N THR A 110 5.78 -2.59 -6.51
CA THR A 110 5.24 -1.31 -6.06
C THR A 110 5.18 -1.33 -4.53
N TYR A 111 5.65 -0.23 -3.92
CA TYR A 111 5.65 -0.05 -2.47
C TYR A 111 4.41 0.71 -2.03
N ILE A 112 3.70 0.21 -1.04
CA ILE A 112 2.45 0.79 -0.52
C ILE A 112 2.57 0.95 0.99
N LYS A 113 2.22 2.13 1.50
CA LYS A 113 2.12 2.34 2.95
C LYS A 113 0.99 1.48 3.51
N ASP A 114 1.31 0.61 4.46
CA ASP A 114 0.36 -0.21 5.19
C ASP A 114 0.24 0.29 6.64
N THR A 115 -0.99 0.64 7.04
CA THR A 115 -1.30 1.09 8.41
C THR A 115 -2.26 0.12 9.13
N SER A 116 -2.41 -1.09 8.61
CA SER A 116 -3.25 -2.11 9.21
C SER A 116 -2.68 -2.63 10.53
N LEU A 117 -3.52 -3.27 11.33
CA LEU A 117 -3.16 -3.92 12.60
C LEU A 117 -2.44 -3.00 13.61
N GLY A 118 -2.64 -1.67 13.52
CA GLY A 118 -2.00 -0.70 14.40
C GLY A 118 -0.49 -0.50 14.16
N MET A 119 0.06 -1.02 13.06
CA MET A 119 1.45 -0.89 12.66
C MET A 119 1.61 0.07 11.47
N ILE A 120 2.81 0.62 11.29
CA ILE A 120 3.17 1.36 10.08
C ILE A 120 4.27 0.56 9.39
N ARG A 121 3.94 -0.02 8.24
CA ARG A 121 4.85 -0.86 7.43
C ARG A 121 4.85 -0.42 5.98
N THR A 122 5.77 -0.95 5.20
CA THR A 122 5.78 -0.83 3.75
C THR A 122 5.42 -2.19 3.14
N GLU A 123 4.20 -2.31 2.61
CA GLU A 123 3.77 -3.47 1.83
C GLU A 123 4.43 -3.45 0.46
N ILE A 124 4.85 -4.61 -0.02
CA ILE A 124 5.30 -4.82 -1.39
C ILE A 124 4.26 -5.62 -2.17
N VAL A 125 3.92 -5.12 -3.36
CA VAL A 125 2.98 -5.80 -4.26
C VAL A 125 3.58 -5.91 -5.66
N CYS A 126 3.16 -6.90 -6.42
CA CYS A 126 3.53 -7.04 -7.83
C CYS A 126 3.11 -5.78 -8.61
N SER A 127 4.03 -5.11 -9.30
CA SER A 127 3.74 -3.88 -10.04
C SER A 127 2.80 -4.10 -11.24
N ASN A 128 2.64 -5.34 -11.70
CA ASN A 128 1.80 -5.68 -12.85
C ASN A 128 0.34 -5.96 -12.47
N CYS A 129 0.08 -6.69 -11.37
CA CYS A 129 -1.27 -7.12 -10.98
C CYS A 129 -1.71 -6.69 -9.57
N GLY A 130 -0.82 -6.07 -8.79
CA GLY A 130 -1.12 -5.67 -7.42
C GLY A 130 -1.22 -6.83 -6.43
N GLY A 131 -0.77 -8.04 -6.79
CA GLY A 131 -0.76 -9.19 -5.88
C GLY A 131 0.21 -8.94 -4.72
N HIS A 132 -0.24 -9.17 -3.49
CA HIS A 132 0.56 -9.05 -2.27
C HIS A 132 1.79 -9.97 -2.32
N GLN A 133 2.96 -9.45 -1.92
CA GLN A 133 4.21 -10.22 -1.89
C GLN A 133 4.87 -10.22 -0.50
N GLY A 134 4.38 -9.41 0.43
CA GLY A 134 4.93 -9.27 1.76
C GLY A 134 5.17 -7.81 2.15
N HIS A 135 6.17 -7.60 3.01
CA HIS A 135 6.54 -6.27 3.52
C HIS A 135 8.06 -6.08 3.49
N VAL A 136 8.48 -4.82 3.57
CA VAL A 136 9.87 -4.46 3.83
C VAL A 136 10.13 -4.51 5.32
N PHE A 137 11.26 -5.08 5.71
CA PHE A 137 11.76 -5.11 7.08
C PHE A 137 13.20 -4.60 7.10
N ASP A 138 13.59 -3.91 8.17
CA ASP A 138 14.92 -3.29 8.33
C ASP A 138 15.87 -4.15 9.20
N ASP A 139 15.50 -5.41 9.47
CA ASP A 139 16.15 -6.36 10.37
C ASP A 139 16.80 -7.56 9.65
N GLY A 140 16.98 -7.43 8.33
CA GLY A 140 17.55 -8.47 7.45
C GLY A 140 19.05 -8.36 7.25
#